data_c6a6254d07e1054c65b4181e167543d7
#
_entry.id   c6a6254d07e1054c65b4181e167543d7
#
_cell.length_a   1.000
_cell.length_b   1.000
_cell.length_c   1.000
_cell.angle_alpha   90.00
_cell.angle_beta   90.00
_cell.angle_gamma   90.00
#
_symmetry.space_group_name_H-M   'P 1'
#
loop_
_entity.id
_entity.type
_entity.pdbx_description
1 polymer ?
#
loop_
_entity_poly.entity_id
_entity_poly.type
_entity_poly.pdbx_seq_one_letter_code
_entity_poly.pdbx_strand_id
1 'polypeptide(L)'
;YPDQSLWYDLCDKNGIYMIDETNLESHGSWQKLGAIEPSWNVPGSLPEWKDCVVDRARSMLERDKNHAAVLIWSCGNESYAGEDILAMTQFFHAKDPSRLVHYEGVVHNRAFAAITDMESRMYAKPWEIREYLESKPEKPFILCEYMHDMGNSLGGMESYVKLAEEYPQYQGGFIWDYMDQAIWHTDVMGRKVLGYGGDFGERTTDYNFSGNGIVYADGAEKPAMQDVRYWYASPADRAAQDAVNAVAAAQADRTLAEAWQSRRAYPLVVTQGDGNLGVKGKNFEMLFSIAGAGPASLKVNGTEWLWRAPRPAFWRASTDNDRGCGFPLRAAAWMAADVFVTYNGMKVLEAGPDCVKVQFQFGIPTVPGASAELVYTVEAQGALRVDAVYHGVAGAPELPCFGVKFETFGPVTRTVWTGLSGETYPDRYKGGVF
;
A
#
# COMPACT_ATOMS: atom_id res chain seq x y z
N TYR A 1 22.72 -13.15 -0.99
CA TYR A 1 24.17 -13.23 -0.75
C TYR A 1 24.47 -13.26 0.74
N PRO A 2 25.52 -13.94 1.19
CA PRO A 2 25.90 -13.94 2.60
C PRO A 2 26.26 -12.53 3.08
N ASP A 3 25.72 -12.14 4.24
CA ASP A 3 25.96 -10.84 4.86
C ASP A 3 27.35 -10.73 5.51
N GLN A 4 27.66 -9.54 6.05
CA GLN A 4 28.84 -9.34 6.88
C GLN A 4 28.71 -10.13 8.19
N SER A 5 29.83 -10.67 8.73
CA SER A 5 29.84 -11.48 9.95
C SER A 5 29.14 -10.81 11.14
N LEU A 6 29.28 -9.48 11.26
CA LEU A 6 28.60 -8.72 12.31
C LEU A 6 27.07 -8.86 12.28
N TRP A 7 26.48 -9.05 11.10
CA TRP A 7 25.04 -9.22 10.95
C TRP A 7 24.56 -10.50 11.63
N TYR A 8 25.27 -11.60 11.46
CA TYR A 8 24.98 -12.89 12.10
C TYR A 8 25.11 -12.80 13.63
N ASP A 9 26.19 -12.14 14.13
CA ASP A 9 26.35 -11.90 15.56
C ASP A 9 25.19 -11.10 16.15
N LEU A 10 24.69 -10.09 15.43
CA LEU A 10 23.55 -9.29 15.83
C LEU A 10 22.25 -10.10 15.84
N CYS A 11 22.03 -10.95 14.83
CA CYS A 11 20.88 -11.81 14.76
C CYS A 11 20.88 -12.86 15.89
N ASP A 12 22.02 -13.49 16.16
CA ASP A 12 22.19 -14.42 17.30
C ASP A 12 21.86 -13.73 18.62
N LYS A 13 22.41 -12.53 18.83
CA LYS A 13 22.25 -11.77 20.07
C LYS A 13 20.81 -11.30 20.30
N ASN A 14 20.09 -10.94 19.22
CA ASN A 14 18.74 -10.37 19.30
C ASN A 14 17.64 -11.37 19.02
N GLY A 15 17.96 -12.65 18.76
CA GLY A 15 16.97 -13.70 18.49
C GLY A 15 16.24 -13.51 17.15
N ILE A 16 16.92 -12.99 16.15
CA ILE A 16 16.38 -12.80 14.80
C ILE A 16 16.73 -14.02 13.96
N TYR A 17 15.72 -14.72 13.47
CA TYR A 17 15.93 -15.87 12.59
C TYR A 17 16.34 -15.45 11.18
N MET A 18 17.20 -16.25 10.57
CA MET A 18 17.78 -16.00 9.26
C MET A 18 17.61 -17.17 8.31
N ILE A 19 17.41 -16.86 7.04
CA ILE A 19 17.75 -17.72 5.91
C ILE A 19 19.08 -17.18 5.36
N ASP A 20 20.11 -18.00 5.39
CA ASP A 20 21.42 -17.65 4.84
C ASP A 20 21.54 -18.15 3.41
N GLU A 21 21.89 -17.26 2.48
CA GLU A 21 21.81 -17.53 1.06
C GLU A 21 23.17 -17.42 0.36
N THR A 22 23.45 -18.39 -0.49
CA THR A 22 24.69 -18.38 -1.28
C THR A 22 24.68 -17.25 -2.31
N ASN A 23 25.87 -16.79 -2.67
CA ASN A 23 26.05 -15.80 -3.73
C ASN A 23 25.92 -16.42 -5.14
N LEU A 24 24.84 -17.14 -5.38
CA LEU A 24 24.45 -17.69 -6.68
C LEU A 24 23.25 -16.95 -7.23
N GLU A 25 23.48 -16.22 -8.30
CA GLU A 25 22.44 -15.55 -9.06
C GLU A 25 22.88 -15.47 -10.52
N SER A 26 22.22 -16.18 -11.39
CA SER A 26 22.54 -16.21 -12.82
C SER A 26 21.46 -15.56 -13.67
N HIS A 27 20.38 -15.15 -13.07
CA HIS A 27 19.30 -14.31 -13.56
C HIS A 27 19.25 -14.12 -15.08
N GLY A 28 18.18 -14.40 -15.74
CA GLY A 28 17.95 -13.95 -17.11
C GLY A 28 18.06 -14.96 -18.22
N SER A 29 18.71 -16.12 -18.10
CA SER A 29 18.72 -17.06 -19.21
C SER A 29 17.29 -17.58 -19.49
N TRP A 30 16.53 -17.86 -18.48
CA TRP A 30 15.12 -18.30 -18.57
C TRP A 30 14.12 -17.12 -18.71
N GLN A 31 14.59 -15.89 -18.54
CA GLN A 31 13.78 -14.68 -18.75
C GLN A 31 13.98 -14.05 -20.13
N LYS A 32 14.89 -14.57 -20.94
CA LYS A 32 15.31 -13.99 -22.19
C LYS A 32 14.16 -13.79 -23.18
N LEU A 33 13.51 -12.61 -23.13
CA LEU A 33 12.48 -12.16 -24.08
C LEU A 33 11.38 -13.21 -24.39
N GLY A 34 11.02 -14.02 -23.41
CA GLY A 34 10.02 -15.06 -23.57
C GLY A 34 10.48 -16.31 -24.33
N ALA A 35 11.72 -16.36 -24.81
CA ALA A 35 12.31 -17.53 -25.45
C ALA A 35 13.22 -18.26 -24.46
N ILE A 36 12.66 -19.29 -23.81
CA ILE A 36 13.41 -20.11 -22.87
C ILE A 36 14.05 -21.25 -23.64
N GLU A 37 15.35 -21.16 -23.85
CA GLU A 37 16.18 -22.22 -24.38
C GLU A 37 16.81 -22.96 -23.18
N PRO A 38 16.48 -24.22 -22.90
CA PRO A 38 17.04 -24.96 -21.75
C PRO A 38 18.55 -24.98 -21.69
N SER A 39 19.21 -24.99 -22.85
CA SER A 39 20.67 -24.93 -22.99
C SER A 39 21.32 -23.62 -22.53
N TRP A 40 20.52 -22.56 -22.34
CA TRP A 40 20.96 -21.23 -21.88
C TRP A 40 20.66 -21.00 -20.40
N ASN A 41 19.96 -21.92 -19.75
CA ASN A 41 19.56 -21.81 -18.37
C ASN A 41 20.68 -22.24 -17.43
N VAL A 42 21.32 -21.27 -16.80
CA VAL A 42 22.51 -21.46 -15.95
C VAL A 42 22.09 -21.43 -14.47
N PRO A 43 22.68 -22.29 -13.59
CA PRO A 43 23.62 -23.37 -13.91
C PRO A 43 22.96 -24.60 -14.51
N GLY A 44 21.68 -24.87 -14.18
CA GLY A 44 20.93 -26.00 -14.69
C GLY A 44 21.62 -27.34 -14.40
N SER A 45 21.93 -28.06 -15.45
CA SER A 45 22.67 -29.35 -15.38
C SER A 45 23.94 -29.29 -16.24
N LEU A 46 24.61 -28.14 -16.24
CA LEU A 46 25.85 -27.90 -16.99
C LEU A 46 27.06 -28.28 -16.14
N PRO A 47 27.77 -29.38 -16.43
CA PRO A 47 28.81 -29.92 -15.54
C PRO A 47 29.92 -28.93 -15.17
N GLU A 48 30.18 -27.95 -16.04
CA GLU A 48 31.19 -26.91 -15.83
C GLU A 48 30.87 -25.96 -14.69
N TRP A 49 29.61 -25.87 -14.25
CA TRP A 49 29.17 -25.01 -13.17
C TRP A 49 29.08 -25.70 -11.81
N LYS A 50 28.96 -27.04 -11.81
CA LYS A 50 28.69 -27.83 -10.61
C LYS A 50 29.66 -27.58 -9.46
N ASP A 51 30.96 -27.66 -9.73
CA ASP A 51 31.98 -27.46 -8.70
C ASP A 51 31.95 -26.02 -8.16
N CYS A 52 31.69 -25.05 -9.04
CA CYS A 52 31.61 -23.64 -8.66
C CYS A 52 30.42 -23.37 -7.71
N VAL A 53 29.24 -23.88 -8.01
CA VAL A 53 28.06 -23.63 -7.17
C VAL A 53 28.15 -24.40 -5.84
N VAL A 54 28.67 -25.62 -5.83
CA VAL A 54 28.89 -26.38 -4.59
C VAL A 54 29.96 -25.71 -3.72
N ASP A 55 30.98 -25.09 -4.31
CA ASP A 55 31.99 -24.34 -3.55
C ASP A 55 31.41 -23.12 -2.86
N ARG A 56 30.42 -22.42 -3.49
CA ARG A 56 29.68 -21.32 -2.85
C ARG A 56 28.91 -21.80 -1.63
N ALA A 57 28.19 -22.92 -1.75
CA ALA A 57 27.50 -23.54 -0.63
C ALA A 57 28.46 -23.93 0.50
N ARG A 58 29.62 -24.50 0.15
CA ARG A 58 30.66 -24.86 1.12
C ARG A 58 31.21 -23.66 1.85
N SER A 59 31.56 -22.62 1.11
CA SER A 59 32.17 -21.41 1.67
C SER A 59 31.25 -20.73 2.68
N MET A 60 29.96 -20.61 2.36
CA MET A 60 28.94 -20.07 3.24
C MET A 60 28.75 -20.95 4.49
N LEU A 61 28.48 -22.24 4.30
CA LEU A 61 28.25 -23.15 5.41
C LEU A 61 29.44 -23.18 6.39
N GLU A 62 30.68 -23.28 5.89
CA GLU A 62 31.86 -23.35 6.75
C GLU A 62 32.08 -22.04 7.53
N ARG A 63 31.68 -20.91 6.98
CA ARG A 63 31.74 -19.63 7.68
C ARG A 63 30.65 -19.51 8.75
N ASP A 64 29.39 -19.89 8.43
CA ASP A 64 28.21 -19.44 9.16
C ASP A 64 27.51 -20.56 9.97
N LYS A 65 27.93 -21.81 9.86
CA LYS A 65 27.32 -22.99 10.54
C LYS A 65 27.19 -22.88 12.06
N ASN A 66 27.98 -22.04 12.70
CA ASN A 66 27.99 -21.88 14.16
C ASN A 66 27.00 -20.79 14.64
N HIS A 67 26.32 -20.09 13.73
CA HIS A 67 25.30 -19.11 14.10
C HIS A 67 23.95 -19.77 14.33
N ALA A 68 23.42 -19.63 15.53
CA ALA A 68 22.12 -20.20 15.94
C ALA A 68 20.94 -19.51 15.26
N ALA A 69 21.13 -18.26 14.83
CA ALA A 69 20.14 -17.49 14.07
C ALA A 69 19.84 -18.11 12.71
N VAL A 70 20.81 -18.76 12.06
CA VAL A 70 20.61 -19.40 10.75
C VAL A 70 19.76 -20.65 10.92
N LEU A 71 18.55 -20.66 10.40
CA LEU A 71 17.62 -21.79 10.45
C LEU A 71 17.55 -22.57 9.14
N ILE A 72 17.83 -21.92 8.03
CA ILE A 72 17.65 -22.45 6.69
C ILE A 72 18.84 -22.04 5.83
N TRP A 73 19.36 -22.96 5.03
CA TRP A 73 20.34 -22.69 3.97
C TRP A 73 19.61 -22.44 2.66
N SER A 74 19.88 -21.34 1.95
CA SER A 74 19.34 -21.09 0.62
C SER A 74 20.40 -21.29 -0.45
N CYS A 75 20.03 -21.96 -1.53
CA CYS A 75 20.94 -22.27 -2.63
C CYS A 75 21.25 -21.05 -3.53
N GLY A 76 20.51 -19.96 -3.41
CA GLY A 76 20.70 -18.78 -4.24
C GLY A 76 19.38 -18.22 -4.77
N ASN A 77 19.49 -17.31 -5.73
CA ASN A 77 18.38 -16.55 -6.29
C ASN A 77 18.31 -16.70 -7.81
N GLU A 78 17.10 -16.80 -8.36
CA GLU A 78 16.75 -16.70 -9.78
C GLU A 78 17.72 -17.38 -10.75
N SER A 79 18.18 -18.57 -10.37
CA SER A 79 19.04 -19.45 -11.17
C SER A 79 18.29 -20.71 -11.57
N TYR A 80 18.54 -21.24 -12.77
CA TYR A 80 17.74 -22.33 -13.28
C TYR A 80 18.03 -23.64 -12.54
N ALA A 81 17.00 -24.23 -11.93
CA ALA A 81 17.07 -25.47 -11.18
C ALA A 81 17.49 -26.66 -12.08
N GLY A 82 18.44 -27.45 -11.59
CA GLY A 82 18.97 -28.63 -12.27
C GLY A 82 19.88 -29.45 -11.37
N GLU A 83 20.69 -30.33 -11.96
CA GLU A 83 21.62 -31.22 -11.24
C GLU A 83 22.63 -30.44 -10.39
N ASP A 84 23.01 -29.24 -10.81
CA ASP A 84 24.05 -28.47 -10.12
C ASP A 84 23.52 -27.92 -8.79
N ILE A 85 22.32 -27.33 -8.78
CA ILE A 85 21.68 -26.85 -7.54
C ILE A 85 21.24 -28.05 -6.67
N LEU A 86 20.82 -29.15 -7.27
CA LEU A 86 20.54 -30.37 -6.52
C LEU A 86 21.80 -30.86 -5.77
N ALA A 87 22.97 -30.75 -6.37
CA ALA A 87 24.23 -31.08 -5.71
C ALA A 87 24.54 -30.14 -4.54
N MET A 88 24.17 -28.85 -4.60
CA MET A 88 24.27 -27.92 -3.45
C MET A 88 23.38 -28.40 -2.29
N THR A 89 22.13 -28.74 -2.56
CA THR A 89 21.19 -29.24 -1.56
C THR A 89 21.70 -30.52 -0.90
N GLN A 90 22.19 -31.45 -1.71
CA GLN A 90 22.78 -32.71 -1.21
C GLN A 90 24.02 -32.41 -0.33
N PHE A 91 24.82 -31.43 -0.69
CA PHE A 91 25.96 -30.99 0.13
C PHE A 91 25.50 -30.43 1.48
N PHE A 92 24.50 -29.53 1.51
CA PHE A 92 23.97 -28.99 2.75
C PHE A 92 23.42 -30.09 3.66
N HIS A 93 22.53 -30.96 3.16
CA HIS A 93 21.97 -32.06 3.94
C HIS A 93 23.02 -33.04 4.46
N ALA A 94 24.09 -33.28 3.68
CA ALA A 94 25.18 -34.17 4.11
C ALA A 94 26.06 -33.54 5.19
N LYS A 95 26.24 -32.21 5.20
CA LYS A 95 27.10 -31.49 6.13
C LYS A 95 26.36 -30.97 7.36
N ASP A 96 25.12 -30.57 7.18
CA ASP A 96 24.26 -30.05 8.23
C ASP A 96 22.83 -30.58 8.10
N PRO A 97 22.57 -31.80 8.57
CA PRO A 97 21.24 -32.39 8.53
C PRO A 97 20.25 -31.76 9.52
N SER A 98 20.70 -30.79 10.32
CA SER A 98 19.85 -30.14 11.31
C SER A 98 19.06 -28.96 10.78
N ARG A 99 19.45 -28.42 9.61
CA ARG A 99 18.80 -27.25 8.97
C ARG A 99 18.16 -27.64 7.64
N LEU A 100 17.06 -26.93 7.33
CA LEU A 100 16.35 -27.08 6.07
C LEU A 100 17.10 -26.40 4.93
N VAL A 101 16.80 -26.79 3.70
CA VAL A 101 17.33 -26.18 2.48
C VAL A 101 16.21 -25.54 1.68
N HIS A 102 16.42 -24.31 1.28
CA HIS A 102 15.51 -23.48 0.51
C HIS A 102 16.02 -23.25 -0.91
N TYR A 103 15.10 -23.24 -1.87
CA TYR A 103 15.32 -22.72 -3.21
C TYR A 103 14.00 -22.46 -3.93
N GLU A 104 13.80 -21.26 -4.49
CA GLU A 104 12.56 -20.85 -5.15
C GLU A 104 12.50 -21.25 -6.63
N GLY A 105 13.65 -21.32 -7.32
CA GLY A 105 13.74 -21.53 -8.76
C GLY A 105 13.20 -22.87 -9.27
N VAL A 106 12.80 -23.80 -8.38
CA VAL A 106 12.10 -25.03 -8.75
C VAL A 106 10.74 -24.78 -9.42
N VAL A 107 10.18 -23.59 -9.29
CA VAL A 107 8.94 -23.20 -10.00
C VAL A 107 9.09 -23.29 -11.51
N HIS A 108 10.30 -23.07 -12.02
CA HIS A 108 10.64 -23.11 -13.44
C HIS A 108 11.03 -24.51 -13.93
N ASN A 109 11.37 -25.42 -13.01
CA ASN A 109 11.75 -26.79 -13.35
C ASN A 109 11.30 -27.79 -12.27
N ARG A 110 10.03 -28.16 -12.30
CA ARG A 110 9.39 -29.04 -11.30
C ARG A 110 9.96 -30.46 -11.25
N ALA A 111 10.72 -30.90 -12.25
CA ALA A 111 11.42 -32.17 -12.19
C ALA A 111 12.46 -32.22 -11.06
N PHE A 112 12.93 -31.07 -10.62
CA PHE A 112 13.92 -30.91 -9.54
C PHE A 112 13.31 -30.45 -8.21
N ALA A 113 12.05 -30.76 -7.94
CA ALA A 113 11.37 -30.38 -6.69
C ALA A 113 12.09 -30.88 -5.42
N ALA A 114 12.98 -31.86 -5.53
CA ALA A 114 13.80 -32.35 -4.41
C ALA A 114 14.91 -31.38 -3.97
N ILE A 115 15.17 -30.30 -4.70
CA ILE A 115 16.15 -29.28 -4.34
C ILE A 115 15.77 -28.54 -3.05
N THR A 116 14.50 -28.34 -2.78
CA THR A 116 14.04 -27.54 -1.65
C THR A 116 13.17 -28.33 -0.69
N ASP A 117 13.26 -28.06 0.60
CA ASP A 117 12.42 -28.69 1.63
C ASP A 117 11.05 -28.03 1.79
N MET A 118 10.83 -26.88 1.12
CA MET A 118 9.60 -26.12 1.15
C MET A 118 9.15 -25.66 -0.23
N GLU A 119 7.89 -25.34 -0.40
CA GLU A 119 7.43 -24.59 -1.56
C GLU A 119 7.77 -23.13 -1.35
N SER A 120 8.52 -22.56 -2.28
CA SER A 120 8.88 -21.15 -2.24
C SER A 120 8.55 -20.47 -3.56
N ARG A 121 8.01 -19.28 -3.48
CA ARG A 121 7.69 -18.45 -4.65
C ARG A 121 7.97 -16.98 -4.36
N MET A 122 8.27 -16.24 -5.42
CA MET A 122 8.33 -14.79 -5.40
C MET A 122 6.95 -14.21 -5.75
N TYR A 123 6.51 -13.23 -4.99
CA TYR A 123 5.33 -12.39 -5.28
C TYR A 123 4.02 -13.16 -5.58
N ALA A 124 3.90 -14.42 -5.17
CA ALA A 124 2.65 -15.15 -5.30
C ALA A 124 1.52 -14.43 -4.58
N LYS A 125 0.36 -14.36 -5.23
CA LYS A 125 -0.80 -13.66 -4.68
C LYS A 125 -1.49 -14.50 -3.60
N PRO A 126 -2.22 -13.88 -2.67
CA PRO A 126 -2.89 -14.61 -1.58
C PRO A 126 -3.78 -15.77 -2.06
N TRP A 127 -4.45 -15.62 -3.20
CA TRP A 127 -5.29 -16.70 -3.75
C TRP A 127 -4.47 -17.87 -4.31
N GLU A 128 -3.30 -17.61 -4.89
CA GLU A 128 -2.40 -18.66 -5.41
C GLU A 128 -1.80 -19.49 -4.26
N ILE A 129 -1.49 -18.79 -3.14
CA ILE A 129 -1.01 -19.44 -1.92
C ILE A 129 -2.12 -20.29 -1.31
N ARG A 130 -3.34 -19.75 -1.22
CA ARG A 130 -4.53 -20.48 -0.72
C ARG A 130 -4.79 -21.74 -1.55
N GLU A 131 -4.76 -21.64 -2.87
CA GLU A 131 -4.94 -22.78 -3.77
C GLU A 131 -3.91 -23.88 -3.49
N TYR A 132 -2.65 -23.52 -3.31
CA TYR A 132 -1.61 -24.47 -2.92
C TYR A 132 -1.91 -25.14 -1.58
N LEU A 133 -2.24 -24.36 -0.55
CA LEU A 133 -2.49 -24.86 0.81
C LEU A 133 -3.73 -25.75 0.89
N GLU A 134 -4.78 -25.43 0.16
CA GLU A 134 -6.01 -26.23 0.07
C GLU A 134 -5.80 -27.57 -0.66
N SER A 135 -4.76 -27.70 -1.48
CA SER A 135 -4.37 -28.97 -2.10
C SER A 135 -3.80 -29.98 -1.10
N LYS A 136 -3.63 -29.60 0.18
CA LYS A 136 -3.02 -30.40 1.26
C LYS A 136 -1.61 -30.87 0.91
N PRO A 137 -0.71 -29.96 0.61
CA PRO A 137 0.64 -30.27 0.20
C PRO A 137 1.46 -30.87 1.35
N GLU A 138 2.52 -31.59 1.00
CA GLU A 138 3.47 -32.14 1.99
C GLU A 138 4.43 -31.06 2.50
N LYS A 139 4.82 -30.11 1.62
CA LYS A 139 5.79 -29.05 1.95
C LYS A 139 5.11 -27.80 2.47
N PRO A 140 5.67 -27.15 3.50
CA PRO A 140 5.22 -25.83 3.92
C PRO A 140 5.48 -24.82 2.81
N PHE A 141 4.76 -23.68 2.86
CA PHE A 141 4.89 -22.60 1.89
C PHE A 141 5.58 -21.39 2.53
N ILE A 142 6.50 -20.78 1.82
CA ILE A 142 7.13 -19.52 2.18
C ILE A 142 7.22 -18.62 0.95
N LEU A 143 7.07 -17.31 1.12
CA LEU A 143 7.41 -16.33 0.11
C LEU A 143 8.84 -15.86 0.33
N CYS A 144 9.78 -16.26 -0.53
CA CYS A 144 11.15 -15.76 -0.44
C CYS A 144 11.21 -14.26 -0.71
N GLU A 145 10.31 -13.76 -1.53
CA GLU A 145 10.10 -12.32 -1.74
C GLU A 145 8.61 -12.01 -1.88
N TYR A 146 8.17 -10.93 -1.23
CA TYR A 146 6.85 -10.35 -1.43
C TYR A 146 6.82 -8.87 -1.08
N MET A 147 5.71 -8.20 -1.37
CA MET A 147 5.46 -6.82 -0.97
C MET A 147 6.57 -5.85 -1.45
N HIS A 148 7.05 -6.01 -2.69
CA HIS A 148 8.08 -5.16 -3.29
C HIS A 148 7.78 -3.68 -3.07
N ASP A 149 8.59 -2.98 -2.22
CA ASP A 149 8.27 -1.64 -1.70
C ASP A 149 8.82 -0.51 -2.59
N MET A 150 8.74 -0.67 -3.90
CA MET A 150 9.12 0.38 -4.85
C MET A 150 7.98 1.39 -5.06
N GLY A 151 8.33 2.68 -5.07
CA GLY A 151 7.37 3.76 -5.32
C GLY A 151 6.31 3.88 -4.21
N ASN A 152 5.05 3.74 -4.56
CA ASN A 152 3.91 3.83 -3.65
C ASN A 152 3.43 2.48 -3.13
N SER A 153 4.31 1.50 -3.18
CA SER A 153 4.00 0.16 -2.70
C SER A 153 3.99 0.05 -1.20
N LEU A 154 3.72 -1.04 -0.87
CA LEU A 154 3.34 -1.99 0.13
C LEU A 154 1.88 -1.79 0.52
N GLY A 155 0.98 -2.53 -0.14
CA GLY A 155 -0.46 -2.55 0.16
C GLY A 155 -1.01 -3.97 0.20
N GLY A 156 -2.15 -4.16 0.86
CA GLY A 156 -2.82 -5.46 0.95
C GLY A 156 -2.15 -6.49 1.86
N MET A 157 -1.24 -6.08 2.75
CA MET A 157 -0.48 -6.94 3.66
C MET A 157 -1.39 -7.76 4.58
N GLU A 158 -2.56 -7.21 4.93
CA GLU A 158 -3.60 -7.90 5.69
C GLU A 158 -3.92 -9.29 5.14
N SER A 159 -4.03 -9.41 3.82
CA SER A 159 -4.42 -10.68 3.17
C SER A 159 -3.38 -11.78 3.35
N TYR A 160 -2.09 -11.42 3.35
CA TYR A 160 -1.00 -12.37 3.59
C TYR A 160 -0.90 -12.78 5.06
N VAL A 161 -0.99 -11.80 5.97
CA VAL A 161 -0.88 -12.09 7.40
C VAL A 161 -2.06 -12.94 7.89
N LYS A 162 -3.28 -12.61 7.49
CA LYS A 162 -4.46 -13.43 7.83
C LYS A 162 -4.36 -14.84 7.28
N LEU A 163 -3.78 -15.01 6.09
CA LEU A 163 -3.56 -16.34 5.51
C LEU A 163 -2.57 -17.16 6.35
N ALA A 164 -1.51 -16.54 6.87
CA ALA A 164 -0.57 -17.19 7.78
C ALA A 164 -1.20 -17.57 9.13
N GLU A 165 -2.16 -16.78 9.61
CA GLU A 165 -2.93 -17.09 10.81
C GLU A 165 -3.94 -18.24 10.59
N GLU A 166 -4.47 -18.37 9.37
CA GLU A 166 -5.44 -19.41 9.00
C GLU A 166 -4.79 -20.77 8.69
N TYR A 167 -3.61 -20.78 8.06
CA TYR A 167 -2.93 -21.98 7.59
C TYR A 167 -1.55 -22.15 8.24
N PRO A 168 -1.38 -23.09 9.18
CA PRO A 168 -0.08 -23.34 9.81
C PRO A 168 1.05 -23.74 8.84
N GLN A 169 0.71 -24.24 7.66
CA GLN A 169 1.69 -24.57 6.60
C GLN A 169 2.21 -23.36 5.84
N TYR A 170 1.58 -22.19 5.97
CA TYR A 170 2.09 -20.94 5.41
C TYR A 170 2.95 -20.22 6.44
N GLN A 171 4.24 -20.17 6.18
CA GLN A 171 5.23 -19.63 7.11
C GLN A 171 5.49 -18.11 6.94
N GLY A 172 4.70 -17.45 6.10
CA GLY A 172 4.87 -16.01 5.82
C GLY A 172 5.82 -15.74 4.67
N GLY A 173 6.54 -14.61 4.74
CA GLY A 173 7.43 -14.20 3.66
C GLY A 173 8.37 -13.08 4.07
N PHE A 174 9.29 -12.76 3.15
CA PHE A 174 10.28 -11.70 3.30
C PHE A 174 9.91 -10.54 2.40
N ILE A 175 9.79 -9.34 2.98
CA ILE A 175 9.53 -8.12 2.21
C ILE A 175 10.76 -7.79 1.36
N TRP A 176 10.57 -7.57 0.08
CA TRP A 176 11.59 -7.00 -0.78
C TRP A 176 11.37 -5.48 -0.88
N ASP A 177 12.16 -4.61 -0.22
CA ASP A 177 13.41 -4.90 0.44
C ASP A 177 13.41 -4.26 1.85
N TYR A 178 14.47 -4.42 2.62
CA TYR A 178 14.61 -3.81 3.94
C TYR A 178 15.00 -2.33 3.84
N MET A 179 16.06 -2.01 3.08
CA MET A 179 16.63 -0.66 3.00
C MET A 179 16.93 -0.27 1.56
N ASP A 180 16.57 0.95 1.17
CA ASP A 180 16.95 1.50 -0.13
C ASP A 180 18.46 1.41 -0.37
N GLN A 181 18.84 0.96 -1.56
CA GLN A 181 20.23 0.77 -1.95
C GLN A 181 20.80 2.06 -2.55
N ALA A 182 21.15 3.02 -1.69
CA ALA A 182 21.72 4.29 -2.12
C ALA A 182 22.87 4.71 -1.22
N ILE A 183 23.79 5.52 -1.75
CA ILE A 183 24.95 6.05 -1.03
C ILE A 183 24.99 7.57 -1.08
N TRP A 184 25.56 8.17 -0.04
CA TRP A 184 25.73 9.61 0.00
C TRP A 184 26.80 10.09 -0.99
N HIS A 185 26.44 11.06 -1.83
CA HIS A 185 27.38 11.75 -2.69
C HIS A 185 27.05 13.24 -2.80
N THR A 186 27.93 14.00 -3.45
CA THR A 186 27.67 15.43 -3.73
C THR A 186 27.26 15.56 -5.19
N ASP A 187 26.07 16.09 -5.44
CA ASP A 187 25.58 16.31 -6.79
C ASP A 187 26.28 17.48 -7.51
N VAL A 188 25.96 17.68 -8.78
CA VAL A 188 26.53 18.76 -9.61
C VAL A 188 26.22 20.19 -9.11
N MET A 189 25.24 20.33 -8.22
CA MET A 189 24.86 21.58 -7.57
C MET A 189 25.55 21.78 -6.22
N GLY A 190 26.45 20.85 -5.83
CA GLY A 190 27.13 20.90 -4.54
C GLY A 190 26.29 20.45 -3.34
N ARG A 191 25.13 19.80 -3.56
CA ARG A 191 24.25 19.33 -2.48
C ARG A 191 24.59 17.89 -2.13
N LYS A 192 24.57 17.58 -0.84
CA LYS A 192 24.70 16.20 -0.36
C LYS A 192 23.37 15.48 -0.58
N VAL A 193 23.37 14.44 -1.39
CA VAL A 193 22.20 13.65 -1.76
C VAL A 193 22.50 12.16 -1.68
N LEU A 194 21.46 11.36 -1.50
CA LEU A 194 21.52 9.90 -1.68
C LEU A 194 21.36 9.61 -3.15
N GLY A 195 22.30 8.87 -3.74
CA GLY A 195 22.29 8.45 -5.14
C GLY A 195 22.38 6.95 -5.27
N TYR A 196 21.83 6.42 -6.34
CA TYR A 196 21.90 5.02 -6.73
C TYR A 196 22.48 4.88 -8.15
N GLY A 197 22.56 3.66 -8.67
CA GLY A 197 23.12 3.38 -10.00
C GLY A 197 22.51 4.27 -11.09
N GLY A 198 23.37 4.91 -11.89
CA GLY A 198 23.05 5.94 -12.88
C GLY A 198 23.39 7.36 -12.45
N ASP A 199 23.42 7.65 -11.15
CA ASP A 199 23.74 8.98 -10.63
C ASP A 199 25.25 9.29 -10.64
N PHE A 200 26.08 8.28 -10.85
CA PHE A 200 27.56 8.38 -10.85
C PHE A 200 28.15 8.39 -12.26
N GLY A 201 27.32 8.50 -13.30
CA GLY A 201 27.75 8.59 -14.68
C GLY A 201 27.81 7.27 -15.44
N GLU A 202 27.44 6.16 -14.83
CA GLU A 202 27.31 4.86 -15.49
C GLU A 202 26.08 4.84 -16.42
N ARG A 203 26.16 4.07 -17.51
CA ARG A 203 25.13 4.04 -18.54
C ARG A 203 24.08 2.97 -18.34
N THR A 204 24.44 1.85 -17.69
CA THR A 204 23.50 0.78 -17.35
C THR A 204 23.05 0.99 -15.91
N THR A 205 21.73 1.06 -15.70
CA THR A 205 21.15 1.28 -14.39
C THR A 205 19.73 0.70 -14.35
N ASP A 206 19.31 0.21 -13.20
CA ASP A 206 17.94 -0.20 -12.92
C ASP A 206 17.11 0.96 -12.36
N TYR A 207 17.61 2.18 -12.43
CA TYR A 207 16.95 3.41 -11.97
C TYR A 207 16.45 3.31 -10.52
N ASN A 208 15.20 3.72 -10.28
CA ASN A 208 14.55 3.69 -8.99
C ASN A 208 14.23 2.28 -8.47
N PHE A 209 14.64 1.23 -9.17
CA PHE A 209 14.51 -0.15 -8.71
C PHE A 209 15.36 -0.42 -7.44
N SER A 210 16.36 0.43 -7.18
CA SER A 210 17.15 0.44 -5.94
C SER A 210 16.42 1.10 -4.77
N GLY A 211 15.26 1.74 -5.00
CA GLY A 211 14.44 2.43 -4.00
C GLY A 211 13.26 1.60 -3.52
N ASN A 212 13.49 0.37 -3.10
CA ASN A 212 12.49 -0.63 -2.74
C ASN A 212 12.53 -1.09 -1.27
N GLY A 213 13.30 -0.41 -0.43
CA GLY A 213 13.35 -0.67 1.01
C GLY A 213 12.11 -0.16 1.74
N ILE A 214 11.74 -0.80 2.88
CA ILE A 214 10.76 -0.26 3.83
C ILE A 214 11.32 0.87 4.68
N VAL A 215 12.65 1.07 4.62
CA VAL A 215 13.34 2.24 5.16
C VAL A 215 14.20 2.87 4.06
N TYR A 216 14.39 4.18 4.16
CA TYR A 216 15.32 4.90 3.28
C TYR A 216 16.78 4.50 3.55
N ALA A 217 17.67 4.80 2.61
CA ALA A 217 19.10 4.47 2.73
C ALA A 217 19.83 5.15 3.91
N ASP A 218 19.25 6.16 4.52
CA ASP A 218 19.74 6.80 5.75
C ASP A 218 19.15 6.19 7.03
N GLY A 219 18.32 5.16 6.88
CA GLY A 219 17.66 4.47 7.99
C GLY A 219 16.35 5.11 8.45
N ALA A 220 15.89 6.20 7.83
CA ALA A 220 14.59 6.77 8.13
C ALA A 220 13.47 5.83 7.63
N GLU A 221 12.42 5.70 8.41
CA GLU A 221 11.26 4.86 8.04
C GLU A 221 10.47 5.48 6.89
N LYS A 222 10.09 4.66 5.90
CA LYS A 222 9.11 5.07 4.91
C LYS A 222 7.69 5.05 5.50
N PRO A 223 6.73 5.80 4.92
CA PRO A 223 5.35 5.81 5.40
C PRO A 223 4.72 4.42 5.52
N ALA A 224 5.03 3.50 4.60
CA ALA A 224 4.53 2.12 4.60
C ALA A 224 4.95 1.31 5.85
N MET A 225 6.03 1.70 6.56
CA MET A 225 6.49 1.03 7.77
C MET A 225 5.42 1.04 8.87
N GLN A 226 4.52 2.01 8.89
CA GLN A 226 3.36 2.04 9.79
C GLN A 226 2.53 0.75 9.67
N ASP A 227 2.21 0.35 8.44
CA ASP A 227 1.39 -0.84 8.16
C ASP A 227 2.18 -2.13 8.43
N VAL A 228 3.46 -2.17 8.08
CA VAL A 228 4.36 -3.30 8.40
C VAL A 228 4.42 -3.54 9.90
N ARG A 229 4.62 -2.49 10.68
CA ARG A 229 4.68 -2.57 12.15
C ARG A 229 3.38 -3.11 12.74
N TYR A 230 2.24 -2.66 12.21
CA TYR A 230 0.94 -3.16 12.66
C TYR A 230 0.77 -4.65 12.32
N TRP A 231 0.99 -5.04 11.07
CA TRP A 231 0.72 -6.41 10.64
C TRP A 231 1.74 -7.44 11.15
N TYR A 232 2.98 -7.02 11.44
CA TYR A 232 4.00 -7.89 12.05
C TYR A 232 3.87 -7.98 13.57
N ALA A 233 3.05 -7.12 14.19
CA ALA A 233 2.72 -7.24 15.59
C ALA A 233 1.86 -8.48 15.89
N SER A 234 1.90 -8.97 17.14
CA SER A 234 1.04 -10.08 17.53
C SER A 234 -0.45 -9.73 17.39
N PRO A 235 -1.34 -10.72 17.21
CA PRO A 235 -2.79 -10.46 17.18
C PRO A 235 -3.29 -9.71 18.44
N ALA A 236 -2.67 -9.98 19.61
CA ALA A 236 -3.01 -9.31 20.86
C ALA A 236 -2.61 -7.83 20.86
N ASP A 237 -1.42 -7.52 20.33
CA ASP A 237 -0.94 -6.13 20.25
C ASP A 237 -1.76 -5.34 19.23
N ARG A 238 -2.11 -5.93 18.08
CA ARG A 238 -3.02 -5.30 17.10
C ARG A 238 -4.38 -4.98 17.71
N ALA A 239 -4.97 -5.94 18.44
CA ALA A 239 -6.24 -5.73 19.12
C ALA A 239 -6.16 -4.63 20.18
N ALA A 240 -5.06 -4.56 20.92
CA ALA A 240 -4.82 -3.50 21.89
C ALA A 240 -4.71 -2.12 21.22
N GLN A 241 -3.99 -2.01 20.10
CA GLN A 241 -3.88 -0.77 19.34
C GLN A 241 -5.24 -0.33 18.76
N ASP A 242 -6.00 -1.27 18.19
CA ASP A 242 -7.35 -0.99 17.67
C ASP A 242 -8.29 -0.49 18.78
N ALA A 243 -8.20 -1.07 19.97
CA ALA A 243 -8.99 -0.61 21.13
C ALA A 243 -8.61 0.81 21.57
N VAL A 244 -7.31 1.14 21.61
CA VAL A 244 -6.83 2.50 21.92
C VAL A 244 -7.35 3.49 20.88
N ASN A 245 -7.25 3.17 19.59
CA ASN A 245 -7.74 4.02 18.51
C ASN A 245 -9.27 4.22 18.57
N ALA A 246 -10.02 3.16 18.89
CA ALA A 246 -11.48 3.27 19.05
C ALA A 246 -11.87 4.20 20.20
N VAL A 247 -11.15 4.15 21.33
CA VAL A 247 -11.37 5.07 22.45
C VAL A 247 -11.02 6.51 22.05
N ALA A 248 -9.90 6.72 21.38
CA ALA A 248 -9.47 8.05 20.93
C ALA A 248 -10.47 8.65 19.93
N ALA A 249 -10.94 7.86 18.95
CA ALA A 249 -11.97 8.27 18.00
C ALA A 249 -13.27 8.70 18.71
N ALA A 250 -13.75 7.85 19.62
CA ALA A 250 -14.98 8.16 20.38
C ALA A 250 -14.81 9.41 21.28
N GLN A 251 -13.61 9.66 21.81
CA GLN A 251 -13.32 10.87 22.57
C GLN A 251 -13.28 12.12 21.68
N ALA A 252 -12.68 12.02 20.50
CA ALA A 252 -12.63 13.11 19.53
C ALA A 252 -14.04 13.49 19.04
N ASP A 253 -14.87 12.51 18.74
CA ASP A 253 -16.29 12.73 18.36
C ASP A 253 -17.06 13.43 19.47
N ARG A 254 -16.91 12.98 20.74
CA ARG A 254 -17.54 13.66 21.88
C ARG A 254 -17.04 15.10 22.04
N THR A 255 -15.74 15.32 21.99
CA THR A 255 -15.14 16.66 22.12
C THR A 255 -15.64 17.59 21.00
N LEU A 256 -15.74 17.08 19.76
CA LEU A 256 -16.26 17.85 18.65
C LEU A 256 -17.75 18.18 18.84
N ALA A 257 -18.55 17.19 19.22
CA ALA A 257 -20.00 17.37 19.49
C ALA A 257 -20.23 18.41 20.62
N GLU A 258 -19.50 18.29 21.75
CA GLU A 258 -19.56 19.23 22.88
C GLU A 258 -19.14 20.64 22.47
N ALA A 259 -18.07 20.76 21.67
CA ALA A 259 -17.59 22.04 21.15
C ALA A 259 -18.67 22.73 20.28
N TRP A 260 -19.42 21.96 19.50
CA TRP A 260 -20.53 22.49 18.70
C TRP A 260 -21.76 22.80 19.59
N GLN A 261 -22.16 21.89 20.45
CA GLN A 261 -23.32 22.06 21.34
C GLN A 261 -23.13 23.22 22.33
N SER A 262 -21.90 23.49 22.77
CA SER A 262 -21.60 24.64 23.64
C SER A 262 -21.72 26.00 22.95
N ARG A 263 -21.75 26.02 21.61
CA ARG A 263 -21.96 27.27 20.86
C ARG A 263 -23.40 27.73 21.00
N ARG A 264 -23.57 29.03 21.27
CA ARG A 264 -24.90 29.59 21.31
C ARG A 264 -25.58 29.47 19.94
N ALA A 265 -26.71 28.81 19.91
CA ALA A 265 -27.59 28.80 18.75
C ALA A 265 -28.22 30.16 18.49
N TYR A 266 -28.28 30.52 17.23
CA TYR A 266 -29.02 31.68 16.75
C TYR A 266 -29.97 31.20 15.66
N PRO A 267 -31.27 31.45 15.80
CA PRO A 267 -32.24 30.97 14.83
C PRO A 267 -31.85 31.35 13.40
N LEU A 268 -31.87 30.33 12.53
CA LEU A 268 -31.64 30.51 11.12
C LEU A 268 -32.79 31.27 10.47
N VAL A 269 -32.46 32.25 9.63
CA VAL A 269 -33.42 32.90 8.76
C VAL A 269 -33.37 32.23 7.39
N VAL A 270 -34.45 31.59 7.00
CA VAL A 270 -34.57 30.87 5.74
C VAL A 270 -35.41 31.67 4.77
N THR A 271 -34.89 31.85 3.55
CA THR A 271 -35.60 32.49 2.46
C THR A 271 -35.64 31.57 1.26
N GLN A 272 -36.80 31.14 0.85
CA GLN A 272 -37.00 30.22 -0.26
C GLN A 272 -37.57 30.97 -1.47
N GLY A 273 -36.87 30.82 -2.60
CA GLY A 273 -37.34 31.22 -3.92
C GLY A 273 -37.57 29.99 -4.81
N ASP A 274 -37.93 30.20 -6.07
CA ASP A 274 -38.22 29.11 -7.02
C ASP A 274 -36.96 28.26 -7.38
N GLY A 275 -35.77 28.86 -7.40
CA GLY A 275 -34.51 28.19 -7.77
C GLY A 275 -33.43 28.23 -6.71
N ASN A 276 -33.69 28.87 -5.58
CA ASN A 276 -32.66 29.12 -4.56
C ASN A 276 -33.24 29.01 -3.15
N LEU A 277 -32.40 28.58 -2.21
CA LEU A 277 -32.69 28.62 -0.78
C LEU A 277 -31.55 29.37 -0.08
N GLY A 278 -31.84 30.53 0.48
CA GLY A 278 -30.95 31.31 1.32
C GLY A 278 -31.06 30.90 2.78
N VAL A 279 -29.95 30.73 3.45
CA VAL A 279 -29.84 30.43 4.88
C VAL A 279 -28.91 31.44 5.52
N LYS A 280 -29.40 32.19 6.48
CA LYS A 280 -28.62 33.19 7.20
C LYS A 280 -28.58 32.87 8.68
N GLY A 281 -27.36 32.70 9.21
CA GLY A 281 -27.06 32.57 10.61
C GLY A 281 -26.49 33.88 11.18
N LYS A 282 -25.92 33.84 12.39
CA LYS A 282 -25.38 35.03 13.07
C LYS A 282 -24.29 35.73 12.28
N ASN A 283 -23.34 34.95 11.77
CA ASN A 283 -22.12 35.44 11.12
C ASN A 283 -21.82 34.78 9.80
N PHE A 284 -22.80 34.07 9.26
CA PHE A 284 -22.67 33.40 7.95
C PHE A 284 -23.97 33.56 7.13
N GLU A 285 -23.79 33.47 5.82
CA GLU A 285 -24.87 33.42 4.84
C GLU A 285 -24.52 32.32 3.82
N MET A 286 -25.48 31.49 3.52
CA MET A 286 -25.35 30.40 2.55
C MET A 286 -26.47 30.45 1.54
N LEU A 287 -26.15 30.25 0.27
CA LEU A 287 -27.10 30.20 -0.83
C LEU A 287 -27.00 28.87 -1.54
N PHE A 288 -28.01 28.02 -1.39
CA PHE A 288 -28.20 26.83 -2.20
C PHE A 288 -28.90 27.20 -3.50
N SER A 289 -28.45 26.64 -4.62
CA SER A 289 -28.95 26.99 -5.95
C SER A 289 -29.15 25.75 -6.82
N ILE A 290 -30.31 25.64 -7.46
CA ILE A 290 -30.56 24.63 -8.49
C ILE A 290 -29.63 24.83 -9.66
N ALA A 291 -29.46 26.07 -10.14
CA ALA A 291 -28.58 26.39 -11.26
C ALA A 291 -27.09 26.17 -10.92
N GLY A 292 -26.70 26.36 -9.67
CA GLY A 292 -25.35 26.10 -9.17
C GLY A 292 -25.07 24.62 -8.85
N ALA A 293 -26.11 23.80 -8.82
CA ALA A 293 -26.03 22.38 -8.43
C ALA A 293 -25.43 22.15 -7.03
N GLY A 294 -25.70 23.06 -6.09
CA GLY A 294 -25.12 22.99 -4.74
C GLY A 294 -25.18 24.33 -4.02
N PRO A 295 -24.43 24.49 -2.92
CA PRO A 295 -24.19 25.78 -2.28
C PRO A 295 -23.37 26.66 -3.22
N ALA A 296 -24.04 27.65 -3.80
CA ALA A 296 -23.41 28.60 -4.77
C ALA A 296 -22.65 29.74 -4.07
N SER A 297 -22.90 29.97 -2.80
CA SER A 297 -22.22 30.98 -1.98
C SER A 297 -22.19 30.53 -0.52
N LEU A 298 -21.05 30.74 0.12
CA LEU A 298 -20.87 30.64 1.58
C LEU A 298 -20.05 31.84 2.04
N LYS A 299 -20.71 32.76 2.67
CA LYS A 299 -20.05 33.93 3.29
C LYS A 299 -19.92 33.72 4.79
N VAL A 300 -18.72 33.97 5.33
CA VAL A 300 -18.48 33.96 6.76
C VAL A 300 -17.89 35.32 7.12
N ASN A 301 -18.51 36.04 8.07
CA ASN A 301 -18.14 37.40 8.43
C ASN A 301 -18.03 38.36 7.22
N GLY A 302 -18.92 38.17 6.23
CA GLY A 302 -18.95 38.98 5.02
C GLY A 302 -17.97 38.54 3.90
N THR A 303 -17.06 37.60 4.18
CA THR A 303 -16.08 37.10 3.20
C THR A 303 -16.64 35.89 2.48
N GLU A 304 -16.65 35.92 1.14
CA GLU A 304 -17.03 34.76 0.31
C GLU A 304 -15.91 33.69 0.31
N TRP A 305 -16.30 32.46 0.56
CA TRP A 305 -15.39 31.34 0.64
C TRP A 305 -15.45 30.45 -0.58
N LEU A 306 -16.58 30.30 -1.22
CA LEU A 306 -16.75 29.37 -2.35
C LEU A 306 -16.52 30.08 -3.69
N TRP A 307 -15.56 29.57 -4.46
CA TRP A 307 -15.40 29.95 -5.87
C TRP A 307 -16.55 29.37 -6.72
N ARG A 308 -16.92 28.13 -6.43
CA ARG A 308 -18.07 27.43 -7.02
C ARG A 308 -18.65 26.40 -6.06
N ALA A 309 -19.84 25.91 -6.40
CA ALA A 309 -20.51 24.87 -5.61
C ALA A 309 -19.63 23.60 -5.51
N PRO A 310 -19.47 23.03 -4.31
CA PRO A 310 -18.79 21.77 -4.11
C PRO A 310 -19.45 20.66 -4.93
N ARG A 311 -18.63 19.72 -5.41
CA ARG A 311 -19.07 18.59 -6.27
C ARG A 311 -18.48 17.28 -5.79
N PRO A 312 -19.17 16.14 -6.08
CA PRO A 312 -18.53 14.84 -5.93
C PRO A 312 -17.25 14.77 -6.76
N ALA A 313 -16.23 14.13 -6.22
CA ALA A 313 -14.95 13.91 -6.88
C ALA A 313 -14.62 12.42 -6.86
N PHE A 314 -14.12 11.90 -7.98
CA PHE A 314 -13.89 10.48 -8.22
C PHE A 314 -12.46 10.18 -8.64
N TRP A 315 -11.65 11.22 -8.89
CA TRP A 315 -10.28 11.08 -9.37
C TRP A 315 -9.27 11.70 -8.43
N ARG A 316 -8.13 11.08 -8.30
CA ARG A 316 -6.93 11.57 -7.60
C ARG A 316 -5.72 11.58 -8.53
N ALA A 317 -4.66 12.27 -8.15
CA ALA A 317 -3.38 12.17 -8.85
C ALA A 317 -2.91 10.71 -8.88
N SER A 318 -2.46 10.27 -10.06
CA SER A 318 -1.95 8.92 -10.24
C SER A 318 -0.56 8.78 -9.61
N THR A 319 -0.37 7.70 -8.86
CA THR A 319 0.92 7.31 -8.32
C THR A 319 1.78 6.63 -9.39
N ASP A 320 3.05 6.36 -9.08
CA ASP A 320 3.95 5.60 -9.98
C ASP A 320 3.42 4.18 -10.21
N ASN A 321 2.94 3.54 -9.15
CA ASN A 321 2.33 2.21 -9.21
C ASN A 321 1.07 2.20 -10.08
N ASP A 322 0.21 3.21 -9.95
CA ASP A 322 -0.96 3.36 -10.83
C ASP A 322 -0.54 3.41 -12.31
N ARG A 323 0.49 4.19 -12.62
CA ARG A 323 1.01 4.31 -14.00
C ARG A 323 1.64 3.01 -14.47
N GLY A 324 2.46 2.39 -13.63
CA GLY A 324 3.15 1.13 -13.95
C GLY A 324 2.21 -0.02 -14.24
N CYS A 325 1.10 -0.13 -13.52
CA CYS A 325 0.09 -1.18 -13.74
C CYS A 325 -1.02 -0.79 -14.72
N GLY A 326 -0.94 0.38 -15.36
CA GLY A 326 -1.93 0.84 -16.32
C GLY A 326 -3.30 1.21 -15.73
N PHE A 327 -3.36 1.45 -14.42
CA PHE A 327 -4.60 1.81 -13.72
C PHE A 327 -5.32 3.03 -14.32
N PRO A 328 -4.63 4.14 -14.72
CA PRO A 328 -5.31 5.28 -15.32
C PRO A 328 -6.10 4.95 -16.58
N LEU A 329 -5.66 3.96 -17.37
CA LEU A 329 -6.37 3.51 -18.55
C LEU A 329 -7.61 2.69 -18.18
N ARG A 330 -7.47 1.76 -17.22
CA ARG A 330 -8.59 0.92 -16.76
C ARG A 330 -9.66 1.73 -16.03
N ALA A 331 -9.26 2.74 -15.27
CA ALA A 331 -10.13 3.59 -14.47
C ALA A 331 -10.47 4.94 -15.14
N ALA A 332 -10.16 5.12 -16.42
CA ALA A 332 -10.34 6.40 -17.16
C ALA A 332 -11.76 6.99 -17.09
N ALA A 333 -12.78 6.14 -16.98
CA ALA A 333 -14.16 6.57 -16.78
C ALA A 333 -14.34 7.48 -15.56
N TRP A 334 -13.57 7.26 -14.49
CA TRP A 334 -13.64 8.08 -13.29
C TRP A 334 -12.95 9.44 -13.43
N MET A 335 -11.86 9.52 -14.19
CA MET A 335 -11.21 10.78 -14.54
C MET A 335 -12.16 11.70 -15.32
N ALA A 336 -12.90 11.13 -16.24
CA ALA A 336 -13.93 11.86 -16.98
C ALA A 336 -15.16 12.19 -16.12
N ALA A 337 -15.47 11.40 -15.12
CA ALA A 337 -16.59 11.62 -14.21
C ALA A 337 -16.51 12.98 -13.50
N ASP A 338 -15.32 13.39 -13.05
CA ASP A 338 -15.12 14.71 -12.39
C ASP A 338 -15.56 15.89 -13.28
N VAL A 339 -15.46 15.71 -14.61
CA VAL A 339 -15.81 16.75 -15.59
C VAL A 339 -17.27 16.66 -16.02
N PHE A 340 -17.78 15.43 -16.18
CA PHE A 340 -19.09 15.18 -16.79
C PHE A 340 -20.18 14.79 -15.80
N VAL A 341 -19.92 14.87 -14.49
CA VAL A 341 -20.96 14.67 -13.48
C VAL A 341 -22.15 15.58 -13.76
N THR A 342 -23.37 15.00 -13.78
CA THR A 342 -24.60 15.72 -14.07
C THR A 342 -25.37 15.99 -12.79
N TYR A 343 -26.02 17.13 -12.73
CA TYR A 343 -26.94 17.47 -11.67
C TYR A 343 -28.34 16.92 -11.99
N ASN A 344 -28.90 16.13 -11.06
CA ASN A 344 -30.18 15.46 -11.27
C ASN A 344 -31.34 16.04 -10.41
N GLY A 345 -31.03 16.89 -9.44
CA GLY A 345 -32.09 17.54 -8.64
C GLY A 345 -31.63 18.02 -7.27
N MET A 346 -32.40 18.98 -6.73
CA MET A 346 -32.29 19.50 -5.37
C MET A 346 -33.58 19.18 -4.61
N LYS A 347 -33.46 18.76 -3.37
CA LYS A 347 -34.56 18.55 -2.48
C LYS A 347 -34.28 19.21 -1.13
N VAL A 348 -35.18 20.07 -0.68
CA VAL A 348 -35.16 20.59 0.69
C VAL A 348 -35.81 19.53 1.59
N LEU A 349 -35.02 18.94 2.48
CA LEU A 349 -35.44 17.90 3.41
C LEU A 349 -35.98 18.51 4.71
N GLU A 350 -35.37 19.62 5.13
CA GLU A 350 -35.71 20.38 6.33
C GLU A 350 -35.39 21.84 6.14
N ALA A 351 -36.29 22.73 6.60
CA ALA A 351 -36.10 24.18 6.56
C ALA A 351 -36.69 24.83 7.81
N GLY A 352 -35.97 24.76 8.91
CA GLY A 352 -36.38 25.28 10.21
C GLY A 352 -35.39 26.30 10.79
N PRO A 353 -35.78 26.95 11.90
CA PRO A 353 -34.92 27.91 12.56
C PRO A 353 -33.67 27.27 13.25
N ASP A 354 -33.73 25.98 13.54
CA ASP A 354 -32.68 25.25 14.22
C ASP A 354 -31.79 24.48 13.24
N CYS A 355 -32.36 24.05 12.11
CA CYS A 355 -31.67 23.21 11.13
C CYS A 355 -32.25 23.41 9.73
N VAL A 356 -31.35 23.39 8.73
CA VAL A 356 -31.72 23.34 7.32
C VAL A 356 -30.97 22.17 6.68
N LYS A 357 -31.71 21.28 5.98
CA LYS A 357 -31.11 20.16 5.23
C LYS A 357 -31.48 20.23 3.77
N VAL A 358 -30.46 20.17 2.90
CA VAL A 358 -30.63 20.23 1.46
C VAL A 358 -29.85 19.11 0.80
N GLN A 359 -30.55 18.31 0.03
CA GLN A 359 -29.99 17.18 -0.75
C GLN A 359 -29.81 17.59 -2.20
N PHE A 360 -28.66 17.20 -2.76
CA PHE A 360 -28.35 17.29 -4.18
C PHE A 360 -28.04 15.90 -4.72
N GLN A 361 -28.60 15.56 -5.88
CA GLN A 361 -28.37 14.30 -6.56
C GLN A 361 -27.58 14.51 -7.85
N PHE A 362 -26.64 13.60 -8.08
CA PHE A 362 -25.71 13.66 -9.22
C PHE A 362 -25.71 12.33 -9.97
N GLY A 363 -25.78 12.40 -11.30
CA GLY A 363 -25.54 11.26 -12.17
C GLY A 363 -24.06 11.21 -12.62
N ILE A 364 -23.61 10.02 -12.96
CA ILE A 364 -22.23 9.77 -13.43
C ILE A 364 -22.32 9.15 -14.83
N PRO A 365 -22.51 9.95 -15.90
CA PRO A 365 -22.73 9.43 -17.25
C PRO A 365 -21.62 8.55 -17.81
N THR A 366 -20.38 8.76 -17.34
CA THR A 366 -19.22 7.95 -17.73
C THR A 366 -19.20 6.56 -17.12
N VAL A 367 -20.05 6.34 -16.09
CA VAL A 367 -20.29 5.04 -15.44
C VAL A 367 -21.82 4.87 -15.33
N PRO A 368 -22.48 4.43 -16.40
CA PRO A 368 -23.95 4.37 -16.45
C PRO A 368 -24.56 3.60 -15.28
N GLY A 369 -25.57 4.18 -14.65
CA GLY A 369 -26.24 3.63 -13.48
C GLY A 369 -25.61 4.02 -12.13
N ALA A 370 -24.38 4.49 -12.11
CA ALA A 370 -23.79 5.03 -10.89
C ALA A 370 -24.30 6.45 -10.61
N SER A 371 -24.36 6.81 -9.33
CA SER A 371 -24.82 8.13 -8.88
C SER A 371 -24.11 8.54 -7.58
N ALA A 372 -24.21 9.82 -7.24
CA ALA A 372 -23.77 10.34 -5.97
C ALA A 372 -24.82 11.28 -5.37
N GLU A 373 -24.78 11.40 -4.07
CA GLU A 373 -25.67 12.27 -3.30
C GLU A 373 -24.86 13.08 -2.29
N LEU A 374 -25.15 14.37 -2.19
CA LEU A 374 -24.61 15.25 -1.17
C LEU A 374 -25.76 15.84 -0.36
N VAL A 375 -25.74 15.65 0.96
CA VAL A 375 -26.68 16.27 1.88
C VAL A 375 -25.95 17.28 2.74
N TYR A 376 -26.34 18.53 2.62
CA TYR A 376 -25.82 19.63 3.43
C TYR A 376 -26.76 19.89 4.60
N THR A 377 -26.23 19.82 5.81
CA THR A 377 -26.95 20.15 7.04
C THR A 377 -26.33 21.40 7.64
N VAL A 378 -27.10 22.48 7.71
CA VAL A 378 -26.70 23.76 8.31
C VAL A 378 -27.40 23.89 9.65
N GLU A 379 -26.64 24.05 10.73
CA GLU A 379 -27.16 24.12 12.10
C GLU A 379 -27.13 25.56 12.65
N ALA A 380 -28.06 25.87 13.53
CA ALA A 380 -28.18 27.18 14.18
C ALA A 380 -26.92 27.62 14.97
N GLN A 381 -26.08 26.66 15.37
CA GLN A 381 -24.77 26.89 16.00
C GLN A 381 -23.69 27.33 14.99
N GLY A 382 -23.99 27.26 13.67
CA GLY A 382 -23.06 27.62 12.60
C GLY A 382 -22.18 26.47 12.13
N ALA A 383 -22.57 25.22 12.42
CA ALA A 383 -21.94 24.05 11.81
C ALA A 383 -22.51 23.79 10.42
N LEU A 384 -21.63 23.35 9.51
CA LEU A 384 -22.01 22.79 8.22
C LEU A 384 -21.54 21.33 8.19
N ARG A 385 -22.48 20.41 8.14
CA ARG A 385 -22.21 18.99 7.89
C ARG A 385 -22.49 18.67 6.43
N VAL A 386 -21.62 17.88 5.81
CA VAL A 386 -21.80 17.38 4.46
C VAL A 386 -21.74 15.85 4.51
N ASP A 387 -22.87 15.20 4.23
CA ASP A 387 -22.94 13.76 4.08
C ASP A 387 -22.86 13.42 2.59
N ALA A 388 -21.88 12.64 2.20
CA ALA A 388 -21.66 12.23 0.81
C ALA A 388 -21.86 10.72 0.67
N VAL A 389 -22.69 10.32 -0.29
CA VAL A 389 -22.96 8.91 -0.57
C VAL A 389 -22.73 8.63 -2.04
N TYR A 390 -21.95 7.59 -2.33
CA TYR A 390 -21.76 7.04 -3.67
C TYR A 390 -22.57 5.76 -3.83
N HIS A 391 -23.35 5.70 -4.90
CA HIS A 391 -24.12 4.52 -5.29
C HIS A 391 -23.44 3.90 -6.51
N GLY A 392 -22.69 2.82 -6.26
CA GLY A 392 -21.96 2.09 -7.28
C GLY A 392 -22.81 1.12 -8.08
N VAL A 393 -22.24 0.58 -9.15
CA VAL A 393 -22.84 -0.47 -9.98
C VAL A 393 -21.87 -1.61 -10.15
N ALA A 394 -22.40 -2.83 -10.26
CA ALA A 394 -21.60 -4.00 -10.52
C ALA A 394 -20.90 -3.90 -11.88
N GLY A 395 -19.64 -4.33 -11.94
CA GLY A 395 -18.83 -4.30 -13.18
C GLY A 395 -18.25 -2.94 -13.52
N ALA A 396 -18.44 -1.90 -12.70
CA ALA A 396 -17.74 -0.64 -12.87
C ALA A 396 -16.22 -0.84 -12.65
N PRO A 397 -15.36 -0.03 -13.31
CA PRO A 397 -13.95 0.00 -12.99
C PRO A 397 -13.69 0.34 -11.52
N GLU A 398 -12.54 -0.07 -10.99
CA GLU A 398 -12.10 0.29 -9.65
C GLU A 398 -12.17 1.80 -9.43
N LEU A 399 -12.77 2.21 -8.31
CA LEU A 399 -12.95 3.62 -7.96
C LEU A 399 -11.66 4.18 -7.35
N PRO A 400 -10.99 5.18 -7.97
CA PRO A 400 -9.72 5.72 -7.46
C PRO A 400 -9.85 6.46 -6.14
N CYS A 401 -10.93 7.18 -5.97
CA CYS A 401 -11.32 7.83 -4.71
C CYS A 401 -12.79 8.26 -4.77
N PHE A 402 -13.36 8.55 -3.60
CA PHE A 402 -14.62 9.26 -3.50
C PHE A 402 -14.52 10.35 -2.43
N GLY A 403 -14.96 11.54 -2.77
CA GLY A 403 -14.90 12.68 -1.87
C GLY A 403 -15.74 13.85 -2.35
N VAL A 404 -15.62 14.97 -1.66
CA VAL A 404 -16.27 16.24 -2.03
C VAL A 404 -15.19 17.29 -2.28
N LYS A 405 -15.18 17.83 -3.48
CA LYS A 405 -14.22 18.87 -3.88
C LYS A 405 -14.80 20.25 -3.58
N PHE A 406 -14.09 21.01 -2.75
CA PHE A 406 -14.33 22.41 -2.47
C PHE A 406 -13.33 23.27 -3.20
N GLU A 407 -13.80 24.33 -3.83
CA GLU A 407 -12.92 25.34 -4.46
C GLU A 407 -13.18 26.71 -3.80
N THR A 408 -12.12 27.30 -3.31
CA THR A 408 -12.18 28.54 -2.51
C THR A 408 -11.54 29.71 -3.23
N PHE A 409 -11.92 30.94 -2.88
CA PHE A 409 -11.20 32.14 -3.30
C PHE A 409 -9.88 32.26 -2.55
N GLY A 410 -8.79 32.42 -3.29
CA GLY A 410 -7.44 32.58 -2.73
C GLY A 410 -6.81 31.31 -2.17
N PRO A 411 -5.54 31.39 -1.77
CA PRO A 411 -4.81 30.23 -1.24
C PRO A 411 -5.29 29.87 0.16
N VAL A 412 -5.49 28.59 0.40
CA VAL A 412 -5.67 28.03 1.74
C VAL A 412 -4.29 27.93 2.40
N THR A 413 -4.04 28.75 3.41
CA THR A 413 -2.75 28.81 4.11
C THR A 413 -2.64 27.82 5.26
N ARG A 414 -3.78 27.36 5.78
CA ARG A 414 -3.84 26.40 6.89
C ARG A 414 -5.13 25.60 6.85
N THR A 415 -5.01 24.30 7.01
CA THR A 415 -6.13 23.38 7.27
C THR A 415 -5.88 22.68 8.61
N VAL A 416 -6.93 22.56 9.41
CA VAL A 416 -6.92 21.75 10.64
C VAL A 416 -8.02 20.73 10.52
N TRP A 417 -7.70 19.48 10.77
CA TRP A 417 -8.64 18.36 10.72
C TRP A 417 -8.40 17.40 11.89
N THR A 418 -9.42 16.64 12.25
CA THR A 418 -9.35 15.59 13.26
C THR A 418 -9.80 14.30 12.64
N GLY A 419 -9.03 13.25 12.80
CA GLY A 419 -9.29 11.94 12.24
C GLY A 419 -8.08 11.04 12.32
N LEU A 420 -8.17 9.86 11.74
CA LEU A 420 -7.06 8.93 11.63
C LEU A 420 -5.90 9.61 10.87
N SER A 421 -4.70 9.57 11.44
CA SER A 421 -3.49 10.17 10.88
C SER A 421 -2.46 9.11 10.48
N GLY A 422 -1.41 9.54 9.78
CA GLY A 422 -0.38 8.69 9.21
C GLY A 422 -0.72 8.26 7.78
N GLU A 423 -0.25 7.08 7.38
CA GLU A 423 -0.55 6.50 6.07
C GLU A 423 -2.00 6.00 6.04
N THR A 424 -2.81 6.50 5.12
CA THR A 424 -4.26 6.25 5.10
C THR A 424 -4.81 5.80 3.73
N TYR A 425 -4.03 5.04 2.98
CA TYR A 425 -4.54 4.39 1.78
C TYR A 425 -5.52 3.27 2.13
N PRO A 426 -6.52 2.97 1.29
CA PRO A 426 -7.52 1.95 1.59
C PRO A 426 -6.97 0.57 1.90
N ASP A 427 -5.83 0.20 1.32
CA ASP A 427 -5.17 -1.10 1.47
C ASP A 427 -3.98 -1.10 2.44
N ARG A 428 -3.69 0.04 3.09
CA ARG A 428 -2.64 0.19 4.11
C ARG A 428 -2.92 1.38 5.03
N TYR A 429 -3.98 1.30 5.81
CA TYR A 429 -4.35 2.34 6.78
C TYR A 429 -4.22 1.88 8.22
N LYS A 430 -3.91 0.61 8.44
CA LYS A 430 -3.70 0.06 9.78
C LYS A 430 -2.42 0.62 10.40
N GLY A 431 -2.35 0.62 11.72
CA GLY A 431 -1.25 1.26 12.42
C GLY A 431 -1.31 2.80 12.48
N GLY A 432 -2.25 3.45 11.79
CA GLY A 432 -2.53 4.87 11.96
C GLY A 432 -2.99 5.20 13.38
N VAL A 433 -2.79 6.45 13.82
CA VAL A 433 -3.21 6.93 15.13
C VAL A 433 -4.28 8.01 15.00
N PHE A 434 -5.18 8.06 15.98
CA PHE A 434 -6.28 9.02 16.00
C PHE A 434 -5.93 10.26 16.81
#